data_90161125506643781e1ae74c0c52c4eb
#
_entry.id   90161125506643781e1ae74c0c52c4eb
#
_cell.length_a   1.000
_cell.length_b   1.000
_cell.length_c   1.000
_cell.angle_alpha   90.00
_cell.angle_beta   90.00
_cell.angle_gamma   90.00
#
_symmetry.space_group_name_H-M   'P 1'
#
loop_
_entity.id
_entity.type
_entity.pdbx_description
1 polymer ?
#
loop_
_entity_poly.entity_id
_entity_poly.type
_entity_poly.pdbx_seq_one_letter_code
_entity_poly.pdbx_strand_id
1 'polypeptide(L)'
;SPYFNIETRTFCDLPRMTRFFELHKWDEPALVDKLREAQADGYKRWLKSLDCKVITQEPLENCTQYPIDKIVEEFGRYFTNSIAYMIAYAILEGAYEIHLYGVDMAADDEYGGQRPSCEYLLGVAAGKGIKIHVPKVSDLLKCRHLYAFDESDGFDAKVVARRNEISQRLLHAKHEMEMQGRSHAAATAALGELATTRNLLNGELTDGIDAAFKEREKNLTNQLRGLENALKQSHEQVLALTGAEEDCKYWEQWK
;
A
#
# COMPACT_ATOMS: atom_id res chain seq x y z
N SER A 1 -3.95 3.89 -8.21
CA SER A 1 -3.14 4.75 -9.08
C SER A 1 -3.04 6.14 -8.47
N PRO A 2 -1.86 6.76 -8.36
CA PRO A 2 -1.69 8.12 -7.82
C PRO A 2 -2.37 9.19 -8.70
N TYR A 3 -2.87 8.81 -9.85
CA TYR A 3 -3.51 9.71 -10.83
C TYR A 3 -5.04 9.68 -10.81
N PHE A 4 -5.65 8.83 -9.98
CA PHE A 4 -7.08 8.81 -9.78
C PHE A 4 -7.43 9.48 -8.44
N ASN A 5 -8.03 10.65 -8.51
CA ASN A 5 -8.59 11.28 -7.33
C ASN A 5 -9.97 10.64 -7.05
N ILE A 6 -10.05 9.85 -5.98
CA ILE A 6 -11.26 9.15 -5.55
C ILE A 6 -12.39 10.14 -5.18
N GLU A 7 -12.04 11.31 -4.65
CA GLU A 7 -13.02 12.32 -4.22
C GLU A 7 -13.66 13.06 -5.41
N THR A 8 -12.86 13.43 -6.39
CA THR A 8 -13.34 14.15 -7.58
C THR A 8 -13.76 13.23 -8.71
N ARG A 9 -13.43 11.93 -8.65
CA ARG A 9 -13.60 10.95 -9.72
C ARG A 9 -13.00 11.38 -11.06
N THR A 10 -11.97 12.21 -11.01
CA THR A 10 -11.26 12.70 -12.18
C THR A 10 -9.86 12.14 -12.21
N PHE A 11 -9.38 11.87 -13.42
CA PHE A 11 -7.97 11.57 -13.68
C PHE A 11 -7.27 12.87 -14.02
N CYS A 12 -6.03 13.02 -13.51
CA CYS A 12 -5.19 14.12 -13.97
C CYS A 12 -5.00 14.00 -15.49
N ASP A 13 -5.16 15.09 -16.20
CA ASP A 13 -4.75 15.17 -17.60
C ASP A 13 -3.28 14.80 -17.72
N LEU A 14 -3.02 13.64 -18.32
CA LEU A 14 -1.66 13.19 -18.63
C LEU A 14 -1.41 13.42 -20.12
N PRO A 15 -0.96 14.61 -20.51
CA PRO A 15 -0.95 15.04 -21.91
C PRO A 15 0.00 14.23 -22.83
N ARG A 16 0.67 13.22 -22.31
CA ARG A 16 1.65 12.39 -23.03
C ARG A 16 1.60 10.90 -22.68
N MET A 17 0.52 10.42 -22.06
CA MET A 17 0.38 8.99 -21.80
C MET A 17 0.14 8.23 -23.09
N THR A 18 1.04 7.34 -23.45
CA THR A 18 0.93 6.51 -24.66
C THR A 18 0.51 5.08 -24.33
N ARG A 19 0.70 4.66 -23.07
CA ARG A 19 0.32 3.33 -22.58
C ARG A 19 -0.17 3.43 -21.14
N PHE A 20 -1.20 2.66 -20.83
CA PHE A 20 -1.70 2.48 -19.46
C PHE A 20 -1.74 1.00 -19.12
N PHE A 21 -1.27 0.63 -17.93
CA PHE A 21 -1.25 -0.76 -17.48
C PHE A 21 -2.22 -0.95 -16.33
N GLU A 22 -3.18 -1.87 -16.51
CA GLU A 22 -4.05 -2.36 -15.46
C GLU A 22 -3.85 -3.87 -15.33
N LEU A 23 -3.05 -4.26 -14.35
CA LEU A 23 -2.60 -5.65 -14.17
C LEU A 23 -3.24 -6.35 -12.96
N HIS A 24 -4.29 -5.75 -12.39
CA HIS A 24 -5.10 -6.42 -11.36
C HIS A 24 -6.22 -7.24 -12.01
N LYS A 25 -6.60 -8.32 -11.34
CA LYS A 25 -7.81 -9.05 -11.69
C LYS A 25 -9.04 -8.24 -11.31
N TRP A 26 -10.11 -8.38 -12.08
CA TRP A 26 -11.35 -7.62 -11.84
C TRP A 26 -12.06 -8.02 -10.54
N ASP A 27 -11.83 -9.24 -10.04
CA ASP A 27 -12.37 -9.79 -8.80
C ASP A 27 -11.39 -9.69 -7.62
N GLU A 28 -10.25 -9.03 -7.78
CA GLU A 28 -9.26 -8.89 -6.71
C GLU A 28 -9.82 -8.02 -5.57
N PRO A 29 -9.81 -8.48 -4.31
CA PRO A 29 -10.34 -7.73 -3.17
C PRO A 29 -9.79 -6.31 -3.06
N ALA A 30 -8.49 -6.13 -3.31
CA ALA A 30 -7.85 -4.80 -3.29
C ALA A 30 -8.41 -3.84 -4.34
N LEU A 31 -8.94 -4.34 -5.46
CA LEU A 31 -9.60 -3.54 -6.48
C LEU A 31 -11.09 -3.36 -6.13
N VAL A 32 -11.76 -4.41 -5.66
CA VAL A 32 -13.18 -4.41 -5.27
C VAL A 32 -13.42 -3.51 -4.05
N ASP A 33 -12.54 -3.54 -3.05
CA ASP A 33 -12.65 -2.66 -1.87
C ASP A 33 -12.46 -1.18 -2.22
N LYS A 34 -11.65 -0.88 -3.23
CA LYS A 34 -11.45 0.49 -3.74
C LYS A 34 -12.55 0.94 -4.70
N LEU A 35 -13.18 -0.01 -5.39
CA LEU A 35 -14.23 0.21 -6.36
C LEU A 35 -15.47 -0.56 -5.88
N ARG A 36 -16.48 0.10 -5.29
CA ARG A 36 -17.78 -0.53 -5.09
C ARG A 36 -18.28 -1.12 -6.41
N GLU A 37 -19.05 -2.22 -6.41
CA GLU A 37 -19.50 -2.94 -7.62
C GLU A 37 -20.01 -2.01 -8.74
N ALA A 38 -20.80 -1.00 -8.39
CA ALA A 38 -21.28 0.02 -9.33
C ALA A 38 -20.16 0.90 -9.93
N GLN A 39 -18.96 0.93 -9.32
CA GLN A 39 -17.80 1.70 -9.79
C GLN A 39 -16.88 0.86 -10.68
N ALA A 40 -16.90 -0.47 -10.55
CA ALA A 40 -16.09 -1.38 -11.39
C ALA A 40 -16.46 -1.24 -12.86
N ASP A 41 -17.76 -1.17 -13.20
CA ASP A 41 -18.22 -0.94 -14.58
C ASP A 41 -17.88 0.46 -15.08
N GLY A 42 -17.91 1.46 -14.20
CA GLY A 42 -17.46 2.83 -14.48
C GLY A 42 -15.96 2.87 -14.80
N TYR A 43 -15.15 2.13 -14.03
CA TYR A 43 -13.72 2.03 -14.24
C TYR A 43 -13.36 1.35 -15.55
N LYS A 44 -14.00 0.21 -15.87
CA LYS A 44 -13.81 -0.47 -17.16
C LYS A 44 -14.22 0.40 -18.35
N ARG A 45 -15.32 1.16 -18.23
CA ARG A 45 -15.72 2.14 -19.27
C ARG A 45 -14.70 3.26 -19.43
N TRP A 46 -14.16 3.74 -18.31
CA TRP A 46 -13.11 4.75 -18.35
C TRP A 46 -11.84 4.22 -19.01
N LEU A 47 -11.39 3.00 -18.70
CA LEU A 47 -10.22 2.38 -19.34
C LEU A 47 -10.40 2.31 -20.86
N LYS A 48 -11.61 1.95 -21.33
CA LYS A 48 -11.95 1.89 -22.76
C LYS A 48 -11.98 3.27 -23.44
N SER A 49 -12.17 4.35 -22.66
CA SER A 49 -12.25 5.73 -23.18
C SER A 49 -10.89 6.44 -23.25
N LEU A 50 -9.82 5.82 -22.76
CA LEU A 50 -8.50 6.41 -22.79
C LEU A 50 -7.97 6.49 -24.24
N ASP A 51 -7.44 7.67 -24.59
CA ASP A 51 -6.77 7.89 -25.88
C ASP A 51 -5.30 7.42 -25.81
N CYS A 52 -5.10 6.17 -25.39
CA CYS A 52 -3.81 5.52 -25.34
C CYS A 52 -3.96 4.00 -25.38
N LYS A 53 -2.87 3.27 -25.65
CA LYS A 53 -2.88 1.80 -25.59
C LYS A 53 -3.06 1.33 -24.15
N VAL A 54 -4.21 0.78 -23.82
CA VAL A 54 -4.47 0.17 -22.51
C VAL A 54 -4.09 -1.31 -22.54
N ILE A 55 -3.27 -1.71 -21.59
CA ILE A 55 -2.78 -3.08 -21.43
C ILE A 55 -3.37 -3.65 -20.13
N THR A 56 -4.12 -4.75 -20.24
CA THR A 56 -4.85 -5.35 -19.13
C THR A 56 -4.40 -6.78 -18.88
N GLN A 57 -4.51 -7.24 -17.62
CA GLN A 57 -4.25 -8.63 -17.29
C GLN A 57 -5.32 -9.54 -17.88
N GLU A 58 -6.59 -9.21 -17.66
CA GLU A 58 -7.74 -9.95 -18.20
C GLU A 58 -8.28 -9.29 -19.46
N PRO A 59 -8.88 -10.06 -20.36
CA PRO A 59 -9.44 -9.51 -21.60
C PRO A 59 -10.44 -8.38 -21.33
N LEU A 60 -10.28 -7.27 -22.03
CA LEU A 60 -11.22 -6.15 -22.03
C LEU A 60 -11.32 -5.62 -23.47
N GLU A 61 -12.55 -5.37 -23.92
CA GLU A 61 -12.82 -4.81 -25.24
C GLU A 61 -12.06 -3.50 -25.47
N ASN A 62 -11.50 -3.33 -26.66
CA ASN A 62 -10.64 -2.19 -27.05
C ASN A 62 -9.34 -2.05 -26.24
N CYS A 63 -8.95 -3.06 -25.44
CA CYS A 63 -7.70 -3.11 -24.72
C CYS A 63 -6.82 -4.24 -25.25
N THR A 64 -5.53 -4.15 -24.98
CA THR A 64 -4.55 -5.20 -25.33
C THR A 64 -4.31 -6.07 -24.11
N GLN A 65 -4.45 -7.36 -24.24
CA GLN A 65 -4.09 -8.26 -23.14
C GLN A 65 -2.57 -8.31 -22.98
N TYR A 66 -2.12 -8.28 -21.73
CA TYR A 66 -0.69 -8.40 -21.41
C TYR A 66 -0.14 -9.75 -21.88
N PRO A 67 0.95 -9.80 -22.66
CA PRO A 67 1.46 -11.02 -23.28
C PRO A 67 2.25 -11.89 -22.29
N ILE A 68 1.59 -12.38 -21.23
CA ILE A 68 2.23 -13.05 -20.10
C ILE A 68 3.07 -14.27 -20.54
N ASP A 69 2.59 -15.07 -21.49
CA ASP A 69 3.30 -16.27 -21.92
C ASP A 69 4.65 -15.93 -22.56
N LYS A 70 4.69 -14.92 -23.44
CA LYS A 70 5.93 -14.44 -24.05
C LYS A 70 6.89 -13.84 -23.02
N ILE A 71 6.35 -13.11 -22.05
CA ILE A 71 7.12 -12.51 -20.96
C ILE A 71 7.74 -13.59 -20.08
N VAL A 72 6.98 -14.62 -19.73
CA VAL A 72 7.50 -15.75 -18.91
C VAL A 72 8.50 -16.58 -19.69
N GLU A 73 8.30 -16.79 -20.99
CA GLU A 73 9.26 -17.49 -21.86
C GLU A 73 10.60 -16.74 -21.93
N GLU A 74 10.58 -15.41 -22.10
CA GLU A 74 11.80 -14.59 -22.24
C GLU A 74 12.53 -14.34 -20.92
N PHE A 75 11.78 -14.04 -19.82
CA PHE A 75 12.35 -13.54 -18.56
C PHE A 75 12.18 -14.48 -17.37
N GLY A 76 11.51 -15.63 -17.52
CA GLY A 76 11.16 -16.52 -16.42
C GLY A 76 9.97 -15.99 -15.60
N ARG A 77 9.82 -16.52 -14.36
CA ARG A 77 8.65 -16.27 -13.50
C ARG A 77 8.96 -15.34 -12.31
N TYR A 78 9.97 -14.50 -12.41
CA TYR A 78 10.40 -13.68 -11.30
C TYR A 78 9.77 -12.28 -11.35
N PHE A 79 8.46 -12.20 -11.04
CA PHE A 79 7.69 -10.97 -11.03
C PHE A 79 6.96 -10.85 -9.70
N THR A 80 7.22 -9.78 -8.96
CA THR A 80 6.65 -9.54 -7.62
C THR A 80 5.82 -8.26 -7.54
N ASN A 81 5.74 -7.48 -8.63
CA ASN A 81 4.97 -6.23 -8.69
C ASN A 81 4.69 -5.79 -10.13
N SER A 82 3.79 -4.83 -10.30
CA SER A 82 3.39 -4.31 -11.61
C SER A 82 4.51 -3.58 -12.37
N ILE A 83 5.45 -2.94 -11.65
CA ILE A 83 6.57 -2.22 -12.28
C ILE A 83 7.50 -3.19 -13.00
N ALA A 84 7.78 -4.35 -12.40
CA ALA A 84 8.55 -5.41 -13.05
C ALA A 84 7.91 -5.86 -14.38
N TYR A 85 6.59 -6.05 -14.40
CA TYR A 85 5.87 -6.36 -15.64
C TYR A 85 5.98 -5.24 -16.68
N MET A 86 5.93 -3.97 -16.27
CA MET A 86 6.07 -2.83 -17.18
C MET A 86 7.49 -2.76 -17.77
N ILE A 87 8.52 -3.02 -16.97
CA ILE A 87 9.92 -3.07 -17.44
C ILE A 87 10.09 -4.21 -18.47
N ALA A 88 9.62 -5.42 -18.14
CA ALA A 88 9.69 -6.56 -19.06
C ALA A 88 8.96 -6.30 -20.38
N TYR A 89 7.80 -5.66 -20.31
CA TYR A 89 7.04 -5.27 -21.50
C TYR A 89 7.81 -4.24 -22.37
N ALA A 90 8.45 -3.25 -21.74
CA ALA A 90 9.27 -2.28 -22.45
C ALA A 90 10.46 -2.94 -23.16
N ILE A 91 11.12 -3.91 -22.51
CA ILE A 91 12.21 -4.69 -23.11
C ILE A 91 11.67 -5.51 -24.31
N LEU A 92 10.54 -6.17 -24.16
CA LEU A 92 9.92 -6.99 -25.22
C LEU A 92 9.53 -6.14 -26.43
N GLU A 93 9.06 -4.90 -26.22
CA GLU A 93 8.74 -3.95 -27.29
C GLU A 93 9.98 -3.29 -27.93
N GLY A 94 11.17 -3.61 -27.46
CA GLY A 94 12.41 -3.10 -28.04
C GLY A 94 12.71 -1.64 -27.65
N ALA A 95 12.35 -1.24 -26.42
CA ALA A 95 12.74 0.06 -25.91
C ALA A 95 14.26 0.23 -25.96
N TYR A 96 14.73 1.40 -26.36
CA TYR A 96 16.16 1.69 -26.39
C TYR A 96 16.63 2.37 -25.09
N GLU A 97 15.73 2.98 -24.35
CA GLU A 97 15.97 3.52 -23.01
C GLU A 97 14.74 3.37 -22.13
N ILE A 98 14.95 3.19 -20.82
CA ILE A 98 13.92 3.07 -19.79
C ILE A 98 14.21 4.08 -18.68
N HIS A 99 13.24 4.96 -18.42
CA HIS A 99 13.30 5.95 -17.35
C HIS A 99 12.23 5.62 -16.31
N LEU A 100 12.62 5.50 -15.04
CA LEU A 100 11.71 5.23 -13.93
C LEU A 100 11.49 6.49 -13.11
N TYR A 101 10.25 6.95 -13.01
CA TYR A 101 9.86 8.09 -12.18
C TYR A 101 8.73 7.68 -11.24
N GLY A 102 8.78 8.17 -9.99
CA GLY A 102 7.79 7.83 -8.97
C GLY A 102 7.88 6.39 -8.45
N VAL A 103 9.01 5.73 -8.68
CA VAL A 103 9.31 4.38 -8.20
C VAL A 103 10.46 4.48 -7.23
N ASP A 104 10.15 4.51 -5.93
CA ASP A 104 11.16 4.66 -4.88
C ASP A 104 11.68 3.31 -4.41
N MET A 105 10.78 2.41 -4.01
CA MET A 105 11.10 1.08 -3.47
C MET A 105 12.10 1.13 -2.31
N ALA A 106 11.98 2.16 -1.47
CA ALA A 106 12.69 2.23 -0.21
C ALA A 106 12.34 1.03 0.67
N ALA A 107 13.27 0.61 1.49
CA ALA A 107 13.24 -0.66 2.22
C ALA A 107 12.21 -0.68 3.36
N ASP A 108 10.93 -0.84 3.01
CA ASP A 108 9.88 -1.32 3.91
C ASP A 108 9.57 -2.79 3.58
N ASP A 109 8.95 -3.53 4.48
CA ASP A 109 8.70 -4.98 4.36
C ASP A 109 8.03 -5.35 3.02
N GLU A 110 7.11 -4.53 2.52
CA GLU A 110 6.45 -4.76 1.24
C GLU A 110 7.40 -4.53 0.04
N TYR A 111 8.17 -3.46 0.06
CA TYR A 111 9.09 -3.12 -1.04
C TYR A 111 10.35 -3.99 -1.04
N GLY A 112 10.75 -4.54 0.11
CA GLY A 112 11.84 -5.51 0.21
C GLY A 112 11.62 -6.75 -0.66
N GLY A 113 10.36 -7.23 -0.76
CA GLY A 113 9.97 -8.32 -1.66
C GLY A 113 9.79 -7.92 -3.13
N GLN A 114 9.49 -6.64 -3.39
CA GLN A 114 9.18 -6.13 -4.73
C GLN A 114 10.42 -5.62 -5.48
N ARG A 115 11.35 -4.98 -4.81
CA ARG A 115 12.56 -4.38 -5.36
C ARG A 115 13.43 -5.37 -6.16
N PRO A 116 13.71 -6.60 -5.68
CA PRO A 116 14.64 -7.50 -6.38
C PRO A 116 14.22 -7.87 -7.80
N SER A 117 12.92 -8.05 -8.07
CA SER A 117 12.45 -8.37 -9.42
C SER A 117 12.60 -7.19 -10.39
N CYS A 118 12.42 -5.96 -9.90
CA CYS A 118 12.67 -4.75 -10.70
C CYS A 118 14.15 -4.61 -11.03
N GLU A 119 15.04 -4.76 -10.04
CA GLU A 119 16.49 -4.66 -10.23
C GLU A 119 17.02 -5.76 -11.16
N TYR A 120 16.49 -6.99 -11.04
CA TYR A 120 16.81 -8.07 -11.96
C TYR A 120 16.49 -7.68 -13.41
N LEU A 121 15.26 -7.19 -13.67
CA LEU A 121 14.84 -6.83 -15.02
C LEU A 121 15.57 -5.59 -15.56
N LEU A 122 15.88 -4.62 -14.70
CA LEU A 122 16.74 -3.50 -15.08
C LEU A 122 18.16 -3.98 -15.45
N GLY A 123 18.69 -4.95 -14.73
CA GLY A 123 19.95 -5.60 -15.07
C GLY A 123 19.89 -6.33 -16.43
N VAL A 124 18.80 -7.04 -16.71
CA VAL A 124 18.57 -7.67 -18.02
C VAL A 124 18.48 -6.60 -19.12
N ALA A 125 17.75 -5.50 -18.88
CA ALA A 125 17.66 -4.39 -19.84
C ALA A 125 19.05 -3.79 -20.14
N ALA A 126 19.83 -3.51 -19.10
CA ALA A 126 21.20 -3.01 -19.25
C ALA A 126 22.09 -3.98 -20.01
N GLY A 127 22.00 -5.31 -19.74
CA GLY A 127 22.71 -6.36 -20.45
C GLY A 127 22.34 -6.46 -21.93
N LYS A 128 21.11 -6.07 -22.30
CA LYS A 128 20.65 -5.95 -23.69
C LYS A 128 21.04 -4.60 -24.34
N GLY A 129 21.79 -3.73 -23.65
CA GLY A 129 22.22 -2.43 -24.15
C GLY A 129 21.18 -1.30 -24.03
N ILE A 130 20.08 -1.53 -23.32
CA ILE A 130 19.04 -0.53 -23.05
C ILE A 130 19.57 0.45 -22.01
N LYS A 131 19.48 1.75 -22.27
CA LYS A 131 19.89 2.78 -21.31
C LYS A 131 18.88 2.86 -20.17
N ILE A 132 19.37 2.84 -18.94
CA ILE A 132 18.54 2.91 -17.74
C ILE A 132 18.74 4.26 -17.04
N HIS A 133 17.64 4.92 -16.74
CA HIS A 133 17.63 6.13 -15.92
C HIS A 133 16.77 5.92 -14.68
N VAL A 134 17.41 5.98 -13.51
CA VAL A 134 16.76 5.95 -12.19
C VAL A 134 17.12 7.25 -11.46
N PRO A 135 16.14 8.03 -10.98
CA PRO A 135 16.39 9.28 -10.26
C PRO A 135 17.25 9.07 -9.01
N LYS A 136 18.01 10.10 -8.65
CA LYS A 136 18.90 10.03 -7.46
C LYS A 136 18.16 9.75 -6.15
N VAL A 137 16.90 10.11 -6.05
CA VAL A 137 16.06 9.90 -4.86
C VAL A 137 15.51 8.48 -4.74
N SER A 138 15.46 7.70 -5.83
CA SER A 138 15.01 6.30 -5.79
C SER A 138 16.10 5.40 -5.22
N ASP A 139 15.72 4.38 -4.46
CA ASP A 139 16.65 3.39 -3.89
C ASP A 139 17.02 2.24 -4.86
N LEU A 140 16.37 2.19 -6.04
CA LEU A 140 16.66 1.18 -7.06
C LEU A 140 18.09 1.28 -7.57
N LEU A 141 18.76 0.14 -7.74
CA LEU A 141 20.13 -0.01 -8.25
C LEU A 141 21.16 0.77 -7.42
N LYS A 142 20.90 1.00 -6.14
CA LYS A 142 21.82 1.67 -5.24
C LYS A 142 22.20 0.78 -4.07
N CYS A 143 23.45 0.90 -3.69
CA CYS A 143 23.94 0.40 -2.42
C CYS A 143 24.49 1.59 -1.59
N ARG A 144 24.42 1.47 -0.30
CA ARG A 144 24.94 2.49 0.63
C ARG A 144 26.46 2.47 0.66
N HIS A 145 27.06 1.30 0.52
CA HIS A 145 28.50 1.04 0.62
C HIS A 145 28.90 0.00 -0.39
N LEU A 146 30.05 0.21 -1.03
CA LEU A 146 30.68 -0.84 -1.86
C LEU A 146 31.31 -1.87 -0.94
N TYR A 147 30.86 -3.14 -1.06
CA TYR A 147 31.39 -4.23 -0.25
C TYR A 147 32.91 -4.33 -0.37
N ALA A 148 33.59 -4.32 0.77
CA ALA A 148 35.05 -4.42 0.92
C ALA A 148 35.87 -3.24 0.38
N PHE A 149 35.26 -2.22 -0.23
CA PHE A 149 35.98 -1.05 -0.73
C PHE A 149 35.67 0.22 0.04
N ASP A 150 34.43 0.39 0.46
CA ASP A 150 34.08 1.50 1.34
C ASP A 150 34.36 1.09 2.79
N GLU A 151 35.01 1.96 3.56
CA GLU A 151 35.09 1.81 5.02
C GLU A 151 33.66 1.93 5.56
N SER A 152 33.07 0.81 5.88
CA SER A 152 31.80 0.81 6.64
C SER A 152 32.18 0.91 8.11
N ASP A 153 31.80 1.98 8.78
CA ASP A 153 31.59 1.98 10.21
C ASP A 153 30.41 1.04 10.49
N GLY A 154 30.72 -0.26 10.42
CA GLY A 154 29.70 -1.31 10.32
C GLY A 154 28.74 -1.36 11.51
N PHE A 155 29.15 -0.81 12.66
CA PHE A 155 28.31 -0.64 13.83
C PHE A 155 27.37 0.55 13.66
N ASP A 156 27.87 1.73 13.33
CA ASP A 156 27.07 2.96 13.17
C ASP A 156 26.00 2.81 12.08
N ALA A 157 26.36 2.24 10.93
CA ALA A 157 25.42 2.00 9.85
C ALA A 157 24.29 1.03 10.26
N LYS A 158 24.61 0.00 11.05
CA LYS A 158 23.61 -0.96 11.57
C LYS A 158 22.69 -0.30 12.60
N VAL A 159 23.23 0.53 13.50
CA VAL A 159 22.44 1.24 14.51
C VAL A 159 21.50 2.24 13.82
N VAL A 160 21.98 3.03 12.86
CA VAL A 160 21.15 3.97 12.09
C VAL A 160 20.07 3.24 11.29
N ALA A 161 20.41 2.14 10.62
CA ALA A 161 19.43 1.34 9.88
C ALA A 161 18.36 0.78 10.83
N ARG A 162 18.76 0.25 11.99
CA ARG A 162 17.83 -0.27 12.99
C ARG A 162 16.93 0.81 13.57
N ARG A 163 17.47 1.99 13.85
CA ARG A 163 16.67 3.13 14.31
C ARG A 163 15.62 3.53 13.28
N ASN A 164 16.00 3.62 12.01
CA ASN A 164 15.07 3.98 10.94
C ASN A 164 13.91 2.97 10.83
N GLU A 165 14.22 1.67 10.89
CA GLU A 165 13.22 0.61 10.93
C GLU A 165 12.26 0.78 12.13
N ILE A 166 12.81 0.98 13.32
CA ILE A 166 12.01 1.17 14.53
C ILE A 166 11.15 2.43 14.44
N SER A 167 11.68 3.54 13.93
CA SER A 167 10.94 4.79 13.75
C SER A 167 9.75 4.63 12.80
N GLN A 168 9.91 3.89 11.71
CA GLN A 168 8.80 3.57 10.79
C GLN A 168 7.72 2.72 11.47
N ARG A 169 8.12 1.67 12.17
CA ARG A 169 7.20 0.82 12.93
C ARG A 169 6.47 1.60 14.04
N LEU A 170 7.17 2.51 14.70
CA LEU A 170 6.58 3.39 15.72
C LEU A 170 5.55 4.34 15.12
N LEU A 171 5.84 4.92 13.96
CA LEU A 171 4.88 5.77 13.24
C LEU A 171 3.61 5.00 12.87
N HIS A 172 3.77 3.79 12.34
CA HIS A 172 2.64 2.92 12.00
C HIS A 172 1.82 2.54 13.24
N ALA A 173 2.48 2.10 14.32
CA ALA A 173 1.80 1.74 15.57
C ALA A 173 1.03 2.93 16.20
N LYS A 174 1.59 4.14 16.13
CA LYS A 174 0.90 5.37 16.59
C LYS A 174 -0.34 5.65 15.74
N HIS A 175 -0.26 5.49 14.44
CA HIS A 175 -1.41 5.68 13.55
C HIS A 175 -2.51 4.64 13.83
N GLU A 176 -2.17 3.37 14.00
CA GLU A 176 -3.14 2.33 14.36
C GLU A 176 -3.82 2.62 15.71
N MET A 177 -3.05 3.02 16.71
CA MET A 177 -3.57 3.40 18.02
C MET A 177 -4.56 4.57 17.92
N GLU A 178 -4.25 5.58 17.10
CA GLU A 178 -5.14 6.72 16.86
C GLU A 178 -6.45 6.30 16.19
N MET A 179 -6.37 5.45 15.17
CA MET A 179 -7.56 4.92 14.46
C MET A 179 -8.45 4.09 15.40
N GLN A 180 -7.85 3.24 16.22
CA GLN A 180 -8.58 2.47 17.24
C GLN A 180 -9.23 3.40 18.28
N GLY A 181 -8.52 4.44 18.70
CA GLY A 181 -9.06 5.46 19.62
C GLY A 181 -10.28 6.19 19.06
N ARG A 182 -10.24 6.58 17.79
CA ARG A 182 -11.39 7.18 17.09
C ARG A 182 -12.57 6.21 17.01
N SER A 183 -12.31 4.94 16.70
CA SER A 183 -13.35 3.91 16.63
C SER A 183 -13.98 3.63 18.00
N HIS A 184 -13.18 3.62 19.06
CA HIS A 184 -13.64 3.49 20.44
C HIS A 184 -14.52 4.67 20.85
N ALA A 185 -14.09 5.90 20.58
CA ALA A 185 -14.87 7.11 20.87
C ALA A 185 -16.23 7.11 20.13
N ALA A 186 -16.23 6.71 18.85
CA ALA A 186 -17.46 6.61 18.06
C ALA A 186 -18.43 5.55 18.62
N ALA A 187 -17.91 4.37 19.00
CA ALA A 187 -18.75 3.32 19.60
C ALA A 187 -19.30 3.71 20.97
N THR A 188 -18.52 4.44 21.78
CA THR A 188 -18.94 4.99 23.08
C THR A 188 -20.06 6.03 22.88
N ALA A 189 -19.92 6.94 21.93
CA ALA A 189 -20.93 7.92 21.60
C ALA A 189 -22.22 7.24 21.12
N ALA A 190 -22.12 6.23 20.24
CA ALA A 190 -23.27 5.47 19.75
C ALA A 190 -24.02 4.74 20.88
N LEU A 191 -23.30 4.22 21.86
CA LEU A 191 -23.93 3.58 23.04
C LEU A 191 -24.67 4.63 23.91
N GLY A 192 -24.08 5.82 24.10
CA GLY A 192 -24.70 6.93 24.82
C GLY A 192 -25.99 7.41 24.14
N GLU A 193 -25.97 7.61 22.81
CA GLU A 193 -27.14 7.98 22.03
C GLU A 193 -28.23 6.90 22.05
N LEU A 194 -27.86 5.64 22.01
CA LEU A 194 -28.80 4.52 22.11
C LEU A 194 -29.52 4.55 23.46
N ALA A 195 -28.80 4.76 24.57
CA ALA A 195 -29.37 4.85 25.90
C ALA A 195 -30.30 6.06 26.04
N THR A 196 -29.90 7.22 25.51
CA THR A 196 -30.71 8.45 25.51
C THR A 196 -32.00 8.26 24.74
N THR A 197 -31.92 7.70 23.53
CA THR A 197 -33.09 7.41 22.68
C THR A 197 -34.05 6.45 23.36
N ARG A 198 -33.52 5.39 23.97
CA ARG A 198 -34.35 4.42 24.71
C ARG A 198 -35.09 5.07 25.89
N ASN A 199 -34.39 5.95 26.61
CA ASN A 199 -35.01 6.67 27.74
C ASN A 199 -36.12 7.65 27.28
N LEU A 200 -35.94 8.31 26.14
CA LEU A 200 -36.95 9.20 25.57
C LEU A 200 -38.24 8.46 25.13
N LEU A 201 -38.06 7.22 24.67
CA LEU A 201 -39.16 6.35 24.21
C LEU A 201 -39.76 5.49 25.33
N ASN A 202 -39.35 5.73 26.59
CA ASN A 202 -39.81 4.94 27.75
C ASN A 202 -41.33 5.05 27.92
N GLY A 203 -42.03 3.91 27.83
CA GLY A 203 -43.50 3.79 27.88
C GLY A 203 -44.20 3.64 26.50
N GLU A 204 -43.48 3.88 25.40
CA GLU A 204 -43.96 3.73 24.02
C GLU A 204 -43.33 2.53 23.28
N LEU A 205 -42.43 1.82 23.96
CA LEU A 205 -41.71 0.70 23.36
C LEU A 205 -42.57 -0.57 23.29
N THR A 206 -42.77 -1.09 22.09
CA THR A 206 -43.29 -2.46 21.94
C THR A 206 -42.19 -3.48 22.27
N ASP A 207 -42.58 -4.71 22.66
CA ASP A 207 -41.65 -5.78 23.02
C ASP A 207 -40.59 -6.04 21.95
N GLY A 208 -40.95 -5.95 20.68
CA GLY A 208 -40.01 -6.11 19.54
C GLY A 208 -38.97 -5.00 19.43
N ILE A 209 -39.37 -3.77 19.69
CA ILE A 209 -38.48 -2.61 19.66
C ILE A 209 -37.49 -2.66 20.85
N ASP A 210 -38.02 -2.99 22.06
CA ASP A 210 -37.12 -3.12 23.24
C ASP A 210 -36.11 -4.27 23.07
N ALA A 211 -36.51 -5.37 22.46
CA ALA A 211 -35.58 -6.47 22.12
C ALA A 211 -34.48 -5.98 21.13
N ALA A 212 -34.83 -5.18 20.13
CA ALA A 212 -33.86 -4.62 19.19
C ALA A 212 -32.87 -3.64 19.87
N PHE A 213 -33.33 -2.80 20.79
CA PHE A 213 -32.46 -1.93 21.60
C PHE A 213 -31.48 -2.76 22.44
N LYS A 214 -31.93 -3.80 23.14
CA LYS A 214 -31.07 -4.69 23.93
C LYS A 214 -30.03 -5.40 23.09
N GLU A 215 -30.40 -5.89 21.92
CA GLU A 215 -29.47 -6.57 21.01
C GLU A 215 -28.41 -5.57 20.47
N ARG A 216 -28.82 -4.37 20.11
CA ARG A 216 -27.89 -3.31 19.68
C ARG A 216 -26.93 -2.88 20.78
N GLU A 217 -27.41 -2.72 22.02
CA GLU A 217 -26.61 -2.41 23.20
C GLU A 217 -25.55 -3.49 23.47
N LYS A 218 -25.97 -4.77 23.42
CA LYS A 218 -25.07 -5.92 23.57
C LYS A 218 -23.97 -5.93 22.50
N ASN A 219 -24.32 -5.66 21.23
CA ASN A 219 -23.38 -5.64 20.12
C ASN A 219 -22.37 -4.49 20.27
N LEU A 220 -22.82 -3.29 20.63
CA LEU A 220 -21.93 -2.14 20.89
C LEU A 220 -21.02 -2.39 22.09
N THR A 221 -21.52 -3.01 23.17
CA THR A 221 -20.73 -3.35 24.35
C THR A 221 -19.64 -4.37 24.03
N ASN A 222 -19.94 -5.39 23.22
CA ASN A 222 -18.96 -6.36 22.76
C ASN A 222 -17.91 -5.70 21.84
N GLN A 223 -18.32 -4.80 20.97
CA GLN A 223 -17.41 -4.02 20.11
C GLN A 223 -16.47 -3.16 20.95
N LEU A 224 -16.99 -2.45 21.97
CA LEU A 224 -16.18 -1.64 22.88
C LEU A 224 -15.13 -2.46 23.59
N ARG A 225 -15.49 -3.62 24.15
CA ARG A 225 -14.53 -4.52 24.80
C ARG A 225 -13.43 -4.97 23.85
N GLY A 226 -13.75 -5.27 22.59
CA GLY A 226 -12.76 -5.62 21.58
C GLY A 226 -11.80 -4.45 21.30
N LEU A 227 -12.33 -3.23 21.15
CA LEU A 227 -11.55 -2.02 20.90
C LEU A 227 -10.67 -1.62 22.10
N GLU A 228 -11.16 -1.79 23.34
CA GLU A 228 -10.36 -1.56 24.55
C GLU A 228 -9.14 -2.49 24.61
N ASN A 229 -9.31 -3.78 24.31
CA ASN A 229 -8.22 -4.73 24.27
C ASN A 229 -7.21 -4.38 23.15
N ALA A 230 -7.69 -4.00 21.97
CA ALA A 230 -6.85 -3.59 20.85
C ALA A 230 -6.06 -2.32 21.21
N LEU A 231 -6.70 -1.31 21.79
CA LEU A 231 -6.04 -0.09 22.26
C LEU A 231 -4.96 -0.37 23.28
N LYS A 232 -5.20 -1.28 24.25
CA LYS A 232 -4.21 -1.67 25.22
C LYS A 232 -2.98 -2.30 24.55
N GLN A 233 -3.19 -3.22 23.61
CA GLN A 233 -2.10 -3.86 22.88
C GLN A 233 -1.30 -2.85 22.04
N SER A 234 -1.98 -1.96 21.33
CA SER A 234 -1.31 -0.92 20.55
C SER A 234 -0.53 0.06 21.43
N HIS A 235 -1.05 0.41 22.60
CA HIS A 235 -0.34 1.23 23.55
C HIS A 235 0.95 0.56 24.06
N GLU A 236 0.89 -0.72 24.44
CA GLU A 236 2.05 -1.50 24.86
C GLU A 236 3.09 -1.58 23.72
N GLN A 237 2.65 -1.75 22.48
CA GLN A 237 3.54 -1.77 21.30
C GLN A 237 4.22 -0.40 21.09
N VAL A 238 3.49 0.70 21.20
CA VAL A 238 4.04 2.06 21.07
C VAL A 238 5.08 2.32 22.16
N LEU A 239 4.82 1.92 23.40
CA LEU A 239 5.78 2.06 24.50
C LEU A 239 7.06 1.26 24.25
N ALA A 240 6.93 0.01 23.82
CA ALA A 240 8.08 -0.85 23.53
C ALA A 240 8.94 -0.29 22.37
N LEU A 241 8.30 0.17 21.28
CA LEU A 241 9.01 0.77 20.16
C LEU A 241 9.64 2.12 20.52
N THR A 242 9.00 2.92 21.36
CA THR A 242 9.56 4.18 21.86
C THR A 242 10.84 3.92 22.66
N GLY A 243 10.82 2.97 23.58
CA GLY A 243 12.02 2.61 24.34
C GLY A 243 13.13 2.06 23.43
N ALA A 244 12.79 1.24 22.43
CA ALA A 244 13.77 0.72 21.49
C ALA A 244 14.38 1.85 20.60
N GLU A 245 13.60 2.86 20.22
CA GLU A 245 14.12 4.03 19.49
C GLU A 245 15.08 4.87 20.34
N GLU A 246 14.74 5.06 21.61
CA GLU A 246 15.60 5.76 22.57
C GLU A 246 16.92 5.03 22.81
N ASP A 247 16.89 3.70 22.90
CA ASP A 247 18.09 2.87 23.03
C ASP A 247 18.98 3.02 21.77
N CYS A 248 18.42 3.00 20.58
CA CYS A 248 19.18 3.26 19.36
C CYS A 248 19.81 4.66 19.35
N LYS A 249 19.09 5.70 19.81
CA LYS A 249 19.65 7.06 19.96
C LYS A 249 20.79 7.12 20.96
N TYR A 250 20.71 6.36 22.04
CA TYR A 250 21.80 6.23 23.00
C TYR A 250 23.07 5.68 22.36
N TRP A 251 22.95 4.59 21.60
CA TRP A 251 24.11 3.99 20.93
C TRP A 251 24.73 4.85 19.82
N GLU A 252 23.94 5.71 19.18
CA GLU A 252 24.46 6.69 18.20
C GLU A 252 25.36 7.76 18.80
N GLN A 253 25.27 7.99 20.10
CA GLN A 253 26.12 8.97 20.80
C GLN A 253 27.52 8.43 21.12
N TRP A 254 27.73 7.14 20.99
CA TRP A 254 29.00 6.46 21.25
C TRP A 254 29.88 6.35 19.98
N LYS A 255 30.02 7.46 19.27
CA LYS A 255 30.87 7.58 18.07
C LYS A 255 32.32 7.79 18.42
#